data_2004eea83d9e1b340a5b66670b0f9170
#
_entry.id   2004eea83d9e1b340a5b66670b0f9170
#
_cell.length_a   1.000
_cell.length_b   1.000
_cell.length_c   1.000
_cell.angle_alpha   90.00
_cell.angle_beta   90.00
_cell.angle_gamma   90.00
#
_symmetry.space_group_name_H-M   'P 1'
#
loop_
_entity.id
_entity.type
_entity.pdbx_description
1 polymer ?
#
loop_
_entity_poly.entity_id
_entity_poly.type
_entity_poly.pdbx_seq_one_letter_code
_entity_poly.pdbx_strand_id
1 'polypeptide(L)'
;MKFTLALAANLLAGAAVAAPRPTRLQESSFALEGYAKENPLGETTGGKGGPTTTVTAAAALATAVKGTNPLTIFIKGDFDLPSRLNVGSNKSLIGDSKGATITGAGITIKAADNVIIQNLYIHDILDDDCITIHSSTRIWVDHNEFSSDIEGGPDKFDGQIDIIHASDYVTVSWNYFHDHWKSSLVGNSDANGDEDTGHLHVTYHHNHWDNMGTRGNAGRFGHQHLYSNFYNDFHYQAIHSRSNNQVLVEGNVFRGDTPEALSTYGLVIPNDSPNTSPDGDYEIDGFANLGAENDFGTAGVNITQVGDFTEAPYAYTLTPLASVEEVVKASAGRGKIC
;
A
#
# COMPACT_ATOMS: atom_id res chain seq x y z
N MET A 1 13.45 82.43 -15.40
CA MET A 1 13.40 81.11 -16.07
C MET A 1 13.44 80.01 -15.02
N LYS A 2 12.30 79.35 -14.74
CA LYS A 2 12.20 78.22 -13.81
C LYS A 2 12.04 76.95 -14.67
N PHE A 3 12.98 76.03 -14.61
CA PHE A 3 12.86 74.70 -15.25
C PHE A 3 12.26 73.74 -14.26
N THR A 4 11.11 73.16 -14.63
CA THR A 4 10.45 72.10 -13.88
C THR A 4 10.87 70.77 -14.50
N LEU A 5 11.50 69.92 -13.71
CA LEU A 5 11.88 68.55 -14.09
C LEU A 5 10.71 67.62 -13.76
N ALA A 6 10.12 66.99 -14.78
CA ALA A 6 9.09 65.98 -14.60
C ALA A 6 9.77 64.59 -14.49
N LEU A 7 9.55 63.90 -13.37
CA LEU A 7 10.03 62.54 -13.10
C LEU A 7 8.96 61.55 -13.61
N ALA A 8 9.28 60.79 -14.63
CA ALA A 8 8.40 59.71 -15.12
C ALA A 8 8.70 58.43 -14.32
N ALA A 9 7.72 57.95 -13.54
CA ALA A 9 7.78 56.67 -12.86
C ALA A 9 7.30 55.56 -13.80
N ASN A 10 8.20 54.67 -14.21
CA ASN A 10 7.85 53.44 -14.93
C ASN A 10 7.36 52.40 -13.91
N LEU A 11 6.07 52.10 -13.95
CA LEU A 11 5.48 50.92 -13.28
C LEU A 11 5.79 49.67 -14.12
N LEU A 12 6.71 48.84 -13.66
CA LEU A 12 6.87 47.47 -14.15
C LEU A 12 5.76 46.62 -13.55
N ALA A 13 4.75 46.30 -14.34
CA ALA A 13 3.75 45.29 -14.00
C ALA A 13 4.41 43.90 -14.17
N GLY A 14 4.81 43.28 -13.05
CA GLY A 14 5.25 41.91 -13.03
C GLY A 14 4.06 40.98 -13.33
N ALA A 15 4.06 40.31 -14.47
CA ALA A 15 3.13 39.23 -14.76
C ALA A 15 3.48 38.07 -13.85
N ALA A 16 2.62 37.77 -12.88
CA ALA A 16 2.69 36.54 -12.12
C ALA A 16 2.42 35.37 -13.06
N VAL A 17 3.41 34.58 -13.36
CA VAL A 17 3.26 33.29 -14.05
C VAL A 17 2.56 32.38 -13.07
N ALA A 18 1.27 32.07 -13.31
CA ALA A 18 0.54 31.08 -12.56
C ALA A 18 1.25 29.73 -12.74
N ALA A 19 1.58 29.07 -11.62
CA ALA A 19 2.08 27.71 -11.66
C ALA A 19 1.07 26.81 -12.42
N PRO A 20 1.53 25.89 -13.27
CA PRO A 20 0.65 24.97 -13.97
C PRO A 20 -0.17 24.18 -12.93
N ARG A 21 -1.49 24.18 -13.08
CA ARG A 21 -2.36 23.31 -12.30
C ARG A 21 -1.98 21.86 -12.62
N PRO A 22 -1.84 20.97 -11.59
CA PRO A 22 -1.61 19.58 -11.86
C PRO A 22 -2.71 19.05 -12.77
N THR A 23 -2.33 18.52 -13.92
CA THR A 23 -3.24 17.79 -14.80
C THR A 23 -3.62 16.51 -14.08
N ARG A 24 -4.91 16.31 -13.80
CA ARG A 24 -5.47 15.05 -13.35
C ARG A 24 -4.93 13.95 -14.29
N LEU A 25 -4.23 12.95 -13.75
CA LEU A 25 -3.71 11.84 -14.52
C LEU A 25 -4.89 11.18 -15.27
N GLN A 26 -4.68 10.80 -16.52
CA GLN A 26 -5.73 10.11 -17.29
C GLN A 26 -5.89 8.69 -16.74
N GLU A 27 -7.06 8.08 -16.91
CA GLU A 27 -7.36 6.68 -16.46
C GLU A 27 -6.30 5.66 -16.88
N SER A 28 -5.57 5.89 -17.97
CA SER A 28 -4.44 5.05 -18.39
C SER A 28 -3.25 5.08 -17.44
N SER A 29 -3.15 6.04 -16.53
CA SER A 29 -2.06 6.15 -15.54
C SER A 29 -2.28 5.30 -14.28
N PHE A 30 -3.47 4.73 -14.10
CA PHE A 30 -3.82 3.81 -13.02
C PHE A 30 -3.94 2.35 -13.50
N ALA A 31 -3.30 2.01 -14.61
CA ALA A 31 -3.26 0.63 -15.08
C ALA A 31 -2.51 -0.26 -14.09
N LEU A 32 -2.94 -1.52 -13.99
CA LEU A 32 -2.23 -2.51 -13.19
C LEU A 32 -0.77 -2.63 -13.68
N GLU A 33 0.17 -2.54 -12.75
CA GLU A 33 1.59 -2.82 -12.92
C GLU A 33 2.03 -3.86 -11.85
N GLY A 34 3.25 -4.36 -11.96
CA GLY A 34 3.82 -5.21 -10.93
C GLY A 34 3.47 -6.69 -11.05
N TYR A 35 3.73 -7.42 -9.98
CA TYR A 35 3.58 -8.88 -9.95
C TYR A 35 2.15 -9.38 -10.24
N ALA A 36 1.13 -8.64 -9.86
CA ALA A 36 -0.24 -9.03 -10.17
C ALA A 36 -0.57 -8.94 -11.67
N LYS A 37 0.22 -8.18 -12.44
CA LYS A 37 0.09 -8.08 -13.89
C LYS A 37 0.96 -9.09 -14.63
N GLU A 38 2.24 -9.12 -14.27
CA GLU A 38 3.26 -9.92 -15.00
C GLU A 38 3.79 -11.02 -14.09
N ASN A 39 3.25 -12.23 -14.28
CA ASN A 39 3.60 -13.44 -13.54
C ASN A 39 3.30 -14.69 -14.35
N PRO A 40 3.81 -15.88 -13.97
CA PRO A 40 3.60 -17.12 -14.72
C PRO A 40 2.14 -17.59 -14.82
N LEU A 41 1.25 -17.11 -13.93
CA LEU A 41 -0.17 -17.49 -13.90
C LEU A 41 -1.04 -16.57 -14.79
N GLY A 42 -0.47 -15.48 -15.31
CA GLY A 42 -1.14 -14.46 -16.12
C GLY A 42 -1.68 -13.29 -15.29
N GLU A 43 -2.14 -12.26 -16.00
CA GLU A 43 -2.62 -11.00 -15.40
C GLU A 43 -3.82 -11.20 -14.48
N THR A 44 -3.86 -10.44 -13.38
CA THR A 44 -5.03 -10.34 -12.50
C THR A 44 -6.16 -9.59 -13.22
N THR A 45 -7.29 -10.23 -13.39
CA THR A 45 -8.45 -9.68 -14.10
C THR A 45 -9.73 -9.67 -13.27
N GLY A 46 -9.68 -10.24 -12.06
CA GLY A 46 -10.81 -10.31 -11.14
C GLY A 46 -12.07 -10.95 -11.74
N GLY A 47 -13.17 -10.25 -11.66
CA GLY A 47 -14.47 -10.70 -12.19
C GLY A 47 -14.66 -10.50 -13.69
N LYS A 48 -13.64 -10.09 -14.44
CA LYS A 48 -13.72 -9.84 -15.88
C LYS A 48 -14.24 -11.07 -16.63
N GLY A 49 -15.18 -10.85 -17.56
CA GLY A 49 -15.82 -11.93 -18.34
C GLY A 49 -17.02 -12.59 -17.66
N GLY A 50 -17.23 -12.31 -16.37
CA GLY A 50 -18.44 -12.70 -15.64
C GLY A 50 -19.53 -11.62 -15.65
N PRO A 51 -20.68 -11.88 -15.01
CA PRO A 51 -21.70 -10.88 -14.81
C PRO A 51 -21.24 -9.77 -13.84
N THR A 52 -22.00 -8.69 -13.84
CA THR A 52 -21.85 -7.58 -12.90
C THR A 52 -23.08 -7.49 -12.01
N THR A 53 -22.87 -7.22 -10.73
CA THR A 53 -23.93 -6.96 -9.75
C THR A 53 -23.63 -5.74 -8.90
N THR A 54 -24.67 -5.11 -8.36
CA THR A 54 -24.52 -4.05 -7.35
C THR A 54 -25.15 -4.53 -6.05
N VAL A 55 -24.43 -4.39 -4.95
CA VAL A 55 -24.88 -4.75 -3.61
C VAL A 55 -25.01 -3.51 -2.74
N THR A 56 -26.07 -3.46 -1.92
CA THR A 56 -26.38 -2.36 -1.00
C THR A 56 -26.62 -2.84 0.43
N ALA A 57 -26.26 -4.09 0.73
CA ALA A 57 -26.41 -4.69 2.05
C ALA A 57 -25.31 -5.72 2.32
N ALA A 58 -24.83 -5.79 3.56
CA ALA A 58 -23.75 -6.70 4.00
C ALA A 58 -24.06 -8.18 3.70
N ALA A 59 -25.30 -8.65 3.92
CA ALA A 59 -25.69 -10.03 3.62
C ALA A 59 -25.64 -10.38 2.13
N ALA A 60 -25.99 -9.42 1.25
CA ALA A 60 -25.88 -9.58 -0.20
C ALA A 60 -24.40 -9.65 -0.63
N LEU A 61 -23.56 -8.79 -0.07
CA LEU A 61 -22.11 -8.79 -0.29
C LEU A 61 -21.51 -10.13 0.14
N ALA A 62 -21.82 -10.60 1.37
CA ALA A 62 -21.32 -11.88 1.91
C ALA A 62 -21.74 -13.09 1.07
N THR A 63 -22.82 -12.99 0.30
CA THR A 63 -23.25 -14.02 -0.65
C THR A 63 -22.53 -13.88 -1.99
N ALA A 64 -22.41 -12.67 -2.52
CA ALA A 64 -21.85 -12.40 -3.85
C ALA A 64 -20.37 -12.74 -3.96
N VAL A 65 -19.58 -12.56 -2.89
CA VAL A 65 -18.12 -12.82 -2.89
C VAL A 65 -17.76 -14.31 -2.90
N LYS A 66 -18.69 -15.21 -2.68
CA LYS A 66 -18.41 -16.66 -2.56
C LYS A 66 -18.17 -17.35 -3.91
N GLY A 67 -17.49 -18.50 -3.82
CA GLY A 67 -17.28 -19.40 -4.96
C GLY A 67 -16.23 -18.87 -5.93
N THR A 68 -16.11 -19.56 -7.08
CA THR A 68 -15.02 -19.32 -8.04
C THR A 68 -15.50 -18.76 -9.39
N ASN A 69 -16.80 -18.61 -9.60
CA ASN A 69 -17.31 -18.03 -10.84
C ASN A 69 -16.95 -16.55 -10.93
N PRO A 70 -16.46 -16.06 -12.07
CA PRO A 70 -16.14 -14.64 -12.25
C PRO A 70 -17.35 -13.75 -11.96
N LEU A 71 -17.12 -12.69 -11.14
CA LEU A 71 -18.18 -11.75 -10.80
C LEU A 71 -17.56 -10.38 -10.45
N THR A 72 -18.06 -9.33 -11.10
CA THR A 72 -17.76 -7.94 -10.71
C THR A 72 -18.87 -7.43 -9.78
N ILE A 73 -18.49 -6.99 -8.58
CA ILE A 73 -19.39 -6.58 -7.50
C ILE A 73 -19.17 -5.10 -7.22
N PHE A 74 -20.10 -4.25 -7.61
CA PHE A 74 -20.15 -2.87 -7.17
C PHE A 74 -20.77 -2.78 -5.78
N ILE A 75 -20.04 -2.17 -4.84
CA ILE A 75 -20.44 -2.00 -3.44
C ILE A 75 -20.91 -0.56 -3.27
N LYS A 76 -22.14 -0.37 -2.82
CA LYS A 76 -22.72 0.96 -2.69
C LYS A 76 -23.27 1.20 -1.29
N GLY A 77 -22.64 2.13 -0.57
CA GLY A 77 -22.99 2.53 0.79
C GLY A 77 -22.02 2.05 1.84
N ASP A 78 -22.42 2.17 3.09
CA ASP A 78 -21.62 1.83 4.26
C ASP A 78 -22.07 0.50 4.84
N PHE A 79 -21.10 -0.38 5.11
CA PHE A 79 -21.34 -1.75 5.54
C PHE A 79 -20.67 -2.00 6.89
N ASP A 80 -21.45 -2.26 7.92
CA ASP A 80 -20.97 -2.83 9.17
C ASP A 80 -21.06 -4.36 9.07
N LEU A 81 -19.91 -5.02 8.93
CA LEU A 81 -19.85 -6.47 8.72
C LEU A 81 -19.89 -7.18 10.08
N PRO A 82 -20.84 -8.12 10.28
CA PRO A 82 -20.94 -8.89 11.52
C PRO A 82 -19.85 -9.98 11.65
N SER A 83 -19.14 -10.28 10.58
CA SER A 83 -18.05 -11.27 10.51
C SER A 83 -17.21 -11.06 9.26
N ARG A 84 -15.97 -11.59 9.26
CA ARG A 84 -15.07 -11.49 8.12
C ARG A 84 -15.70 -11.93 6.80
N LEU A 85 -15.41 -11.14 5.77
CA LEU A 85 -15.87 -11.38 4.40
C LEU A 85 -14.89 -12.32 3.69
N ASN A 86 -15.26 -13.59 3.54
CA ASN A 86 -14.42 -14.59 2.86
C ASN A 86 -14.64 -14.52 1.34
N VAL A 87 -13.66 -14.01 0.62
CA VAL A 87 -13.71 -13.78 -0.83
C VAL A 87 -13.12 -14.96 -1.59
N GLY A 88 -13.92 -15.52 -2.50
CA GLY A 88 -13.47 -16.57 -3.41
C GLY A 88 -12.75 -16.04 -4.65
N SER A 89 -12.32 -16.95 -5.52
CA SER A 89 -11.57 -16.61 -6.74
C SER A 89 -12.39 -15.86 -7.79
N ASN A 90 -11.69 -15.15 -8.68
CA ASN A 90 -12.26 -14.46 -9.84
C ASN A 90 -13.31 -13.40 -9.43
N LYS A 91 -12.97 -12.55 -8.49
CA LYS A 91 -13.86 -11.48 -7.99
C LYS A 91 -13.21 -10.10 -8.18
N SER A 92 -14.04 -9.13 -8.57
CA SER A 92 -13.73 -7.72 -8.42
C SER A 92 -14.71 -7.09 -7.43
N LEU A 93 -14.20 -6.59 -6.31
CA LEU A 93 -14.93 -5.82 -5.30
C LEU A 93 -14.61 -4.34 -5.52
N ILE A 94 -15.58 -3.56 -5.97
CA ILE A 94 -15.35 -2.17 -6.38
C ILE A 94 -16.35 -1.28 -5.64
N GLY A 95 -15.86 -0.35 -4.81
CA GLY A 95 -16.68 0.72 -4.27
C GLY A 95 -17.30 1.57 -5.39
N ASP A 96 -18.49 2.09 -5.20
CA ASP A 96 -19.12 2.97 -6.20
C ASP A 96 -18.29 4.25 -6.43
N SER A 97 -18.72 5.15 -7.29
CA SER A 97 -17.98 6.36 -7.67
C SER A 97 -17.60 7.29 -6.51
N LYS A 98 -18.20 7.12 -5.34
CA LYS A 98 -17.87 7.84 -4.10
C LYS A 98 -16.99 7.04 -3.15
N GLY A 99 -16.73 5.77 -3.49
CA GLY A 99 -16.22 4.77 -2.59
C GLY A 99 -17.30 4.17 -1.69
N ALA A 100 -17.04 3.01 -1.12
CA ALA A 100 -17.90 2.37 -0.13
C ALA A 100 -17.12 2.21 1.19
N THR A 101 -17.82 2.17 2.31
CA THR A 101 -17.20 2.01 3.63
C THR A 101 -17.44 0.60 4.18
N ILE A 102 -16.42 0.01 4.79
CA ILE A 102 -16.50 -1.28 5.49
C ILE A 102 -15.96 -1.11 6.90
N THR A 103 -16.76 -1.49 7.89
CA THR A 103 -16.41 -1.53 9.32
C THR A 103 -16.85 -2.87 9.94
N GLY A 104 -16.54 -3.05 11.23
CA GLY A 104 -16.98 -4.21 12.03
C GLY A 104 -16.08 -5.43 11.86
N ALA A 105 -15.89 -5.92 10.64
CA ALA A 105 -14.97 -7.01 10.35
C ALA A 105 -14.27 -6.82 9.00
N GLY A 106 -13.06 -7.40 8.86
CA GLY A 106 -12.24 -7.28 7.67
C GLY A 106 -12.60 -8.26 6.54
N ILE A 107 -11.73 -8.28 5.53
CA ILE A 107 -11.82 -9.12 4.34
C ILE A 107 -10.74 -10.19 4.40
N THR A 108 -11.09 -11.44 4.14
CA THR A 108 -10.14 -12.55 3.98
C THR A 108 -10.19 -13.08 2.55
N ILE A 109 -9.03 -13.13 1.90
CA ILE A 109 -8.81 -13.83 0.63
C ILE A 109 -7.95 -15.05 0.97
N LYS A 110 -8.59 -16.24 1.07
CA LYS A 110 -7.89 -17.46 1.48
C LYS A 110 -8.05 -18.57 0.46
N ALA A 111 -6.92 -19.15 0.06
CA ALA A 111 -6.85 -20.20 -0.97
C ALA A 111 -7.65 -19.80 -2.23
N ALA A 112 -7.53 -18.54 -2.63
CA ALA A 112 -8.23 -17.95 -3.75
C ALA A 112 -7.22 -17.35 -4.76
N ASP A 113 -7.69 -17.12 -5.96
CA ASP A 113 -6.90 -16.65 -7.07
C ASP A 113 -7.65 -15.59 -7.87
N ASN A 114 -6.92 -14.62 -8.41
CA ASN A 114 -7.46 -13.62 -9.32
C ASN A 114 -8.55 -12.75 -8.69
N VAL A 115 -8.15 -11.91 -7.69
CA VAL A 115 -9.06 -11.02 -6.98
C VAL A 115 -8.60 -9.56 -7.09
N ILE A 116 -9.55 -8.66 -7.30
CA ILE A 116 -9.35 -7.20 -7.31
C ILE A 116 -10.19 -6.58 -6.20
N ILE A 117 -9.58 -5.69 -5.40
CA ILE A 117 -10.27 -4.88 -4.38
C ILE A 117 -9.95 -3.41 -4.64
N GLN A 118 -10.96 -2.61 -4.97
CA GLN A 118 -10.77 -1.21 -5.35
C GLN A 118 -11.81 -0.27 -4.72
N ASN A 119 -11.36 0.95 -4.45
CA ASN A 119 -12.21 2.09 -4.10
C ASN A 119 -13.06 1.89 -2.84
N LEU A 120 -12.49 1.20 -1.83
CA LEU A 120 -13.12 0.96 -0.54
C LEU A 120 -12.43 1.78 0.55
N TYR A 121 -13.16 2.18 1.57
CA TYR A 121 -12.64 2.62 2.85
C TYR A 121 -12.90 1.54 3.89
N ILE A 122 -11.83 0.93 4.41
CA ILE A 122 -11.91 -0.13 5.41
C ILE A 122 -11.22 0.41 6.67
N HIS A 123 -11.97 0.51 7.77
CA HIS A 123 -11.43 1.15 8.96
C HIS A 123 -11.99 0.60 10.27
N ASP A 124 -11.25 0.83 11.35
CA ASP A 124 -11.62 0.47 12.71
C ASP A 124 -11.96 -1.01 12.88
N ILE A 125 -11.20 -1.89 12.24
CA ILE A 125 -11.34 -3.34 12.41
C ILE A 125 -10.60 -3.74 13.69
N LEU A 126 -11.34 -4.04 14.75
CA LEU A 126 -10.80 -4.38 16.06
C LEU A 126 -10.25 -5.81 16.09
N ASP A 127 -9.06 -5.97 16.72
CA ASP A 127 -8.41 -7.26 16.96
C ASP A 127 -8.19 -8.12 15.70
N ASP A 128 -8.17 -7.49 14.49
CA ASP A 128 -8.09 -8.19 13.22
C ASP A 128 -7.58 -7.28 12.10
N ASP A 129 -7.19 -7.87 10.94
CA ASP A 129 -6.75 -7.13 9.77
C ASP A 129 -7.90 -6.53 8.96
N CYS A 130 -7.65 -5.40 8.31
CA CYS A 130 -8.56 -4.89 7.29
C CYS A 130 -8.65 -5.87 6.10
N ILE A 131 -7.51 -6.33 5.57
CA ILE A 131 -7.44 -7.34 4.50
C ILE A 131 -6.36 -8.37 4.86
N THR A 132 -6.73 -9.65 4.94
CA THR A 132 -5.77 -10.76 5.02
C THR A 132 -5.75 -11.53 3.71
N ILE A 133 -4.58 -11.63 3.06
CA ILE A 133 -4.32 -12.43 1.87
C ILE A 133 -3.53 -13.66 2.31
N HIS A 134 -4.16 -14.84 2.28
CA HIS A 134 -3.63 -16.07 2.85
C HIS A 134 -3.63 -17.19 1.80
N SER A 135 -2.47 -17.77 1.49
CA SER A 135 -2.30 -18.85 0.50
C SER A 135 -3.01 -18.55 -0.83
N SER A 136 -2.87 -17.32 -1.32
CA SER A 136 -3.65 -16.80 -2.46
C SER A 136 -2.73 -16.16 -3.50
N THR A 137 -3.16 -16.14 -4.76
CA THR A 137 -2.34 -15.65 -5.87
C THR A 137 -3.07 -14.64 -6.75
N ARG A 138 -2.30 -13.79 -7.44
CA ARG A 138 -2.83 -12.78 -8.37
C ARG A 138 -3.87 -11.88 -7.73
N ILE A 139 -3.44 -11.10 -6.74
CA ILE A 139 -4.31 -10.18 -6.00
C ILE A 139 -3.90 -8.75 -6.28
N TRP A 140 -4.86 -7.89 -6.59
CA TRP A 140 -4.66 -6.46 -6.77
C TRP A 140 -5.53 -5.67 -5.79
N VAL A 141 -4.86 -4.93 -4.89
CA VAL A 141 -5.50 -4.04 -3.91
C VAL A 141 -5.14 -2.61 -4.28
N ASP A 142 -6.11 -1.83 -4.74
CA ASP A 142 -5.85 -0.58 -5.44
C ASP A 142 -6.83 0.53 -5.10
N HIS A 143 -6.35 1.76 -4.93
CA HIS A 143 -7.17 2.94 -4.62
C HIS A 143 -8.12 2.75 -3.43
N ASN A 144 -7.71 2.02 -2.40
CA ASN A 144 -8.46 1.93 -1.15
C ASN A 144 -7.91 2.92 -0.12
N GLU A 145 -8.70 3.17 0.92
CA GLU A 145 -8.34 3.96 2.08
C GLU A 145 -8.44 3.07 3.32
N PHE A 146 -7.45 3.15 4.21
CA PHE A 146 -7.36 2.36 5.43
C PHE A 146 -6.98 3.25 6.60
N SER A 147 -7.70 3.15 7.70
CA SER A 147 -7.34 3.86 8.93
C SER A 147 -7.84 3.13 10.18
N SER A 148 -7.41 3.61 11.33
CA SER A 148 -7.95 3.23 12.62
C SER A 148 -7.72 4.33 13.66
N ASP A 149 -7.00 4.05 14.72
CA ASP A 149 -6.66 4.97 15.80
C ASP A 149 -5.24 4.65 16.30
N ILE A 150 -4.31 5.53 16.01
CA ILE A 150 -2.91 5.36 16.42
C ILE A 150 -2.72 5.49 17.94
N GLU A 151 -3.59 6.24 18.62
CA GLU A 151 -3.54 6.45 20.07
C GLU A 151 -3.81 5.16 20.86
N GLY A 152 -4.45 4.18 20.22
CA GLY A 152 -4.75 2.88 20.81
C GLY A 152 -3.53 1.99 21.03
N GLY A 153 -2.40 2.32 20.43
CA GLY A 153 -1.17 1.51 20.49
C GLY A 153 -1.17 0.27 19.58
N PRO A 154 -0.11 -0.56 19.64
CA PRO A 154 0.15 -1.62 18.66
C PRO A 154 -0.82 -2.80 18.70
N ASP A 155 -1.56 -2.99 19.79
CA ASP A 155 -2.34 -4.21 20.03
C ASP A 155 -3.87 -3.99 19.95
N LYS A 156 -4.32 -2.75 19.67
CA LYS A 156 -5.76 -2.44 19.57
C LYS A 156 -6.36 -2.83 18.22
N PHE A 157 -5.60 -2.64 17.18
CA PHE A 157 -5.94 -3.02 15.81
C PHE A 157 -4.77 -3.85 15.28
N ASP A 158 -5.05 -4.85 14.43
CA ASP A 158 -3.99 -5.62 13.80
C ASP A 158 -3.54 -4.96 12.49
N GLY A 159 -3.25 -5.68 11.43
CA GLY A 159 -2.74 -5.12 10.18
C GLY A 159 -3.81 -4.40 9.33
N GLN A 160 -3.37 -3.57 8.40
CA GLN A 160 -4.24 -3.05 7.35
C GLN A 160 -4.25 -3.99 6.13
N ILE A 161 -3.07 -4.48 5.70
CA ILE A 161 -2.98 -5.51 4.66
C ILE A 161 -1.89 -6.50 5.05
N ASP A 162 -2.27 -7.75 5.33
CA ASP A 162 -1.35 -8.83 5.61
C ASP A 162 -1.34 -9.87 4.49
N ILE A 163 -0.14 -10.21 3.99
CA ILE A 163 0.11 -11.10 2.86
C ILE A 163 0.96 -12.26 3.36
N ILE A 164 0.35 -13.42 3.56
CA ILE A 164 0.91 -14.49 4.37
C ILE A 164 0.71 -15.87 3.74
N HIS A 165 1.44 -16.87 4.27
CA HIS A 165 1.31 -18.29 3.93
C HIS A 165 1.43 -18.56 2.41
N ALA A 166 2.61 -18.35 1.87
CA ALA A 166 2.93 -18.58 0.46
C ALA A 166 1.98 -17.87 -0.52
N SER A 167 1.35 -16.78 -0.11
CA SER A 167 0.63 -15.90 -1.03
C SER A 167 1.59 -15.31 -2.05
N ASP A 168 1.17 -15.14 -3.31
CA ASP A 168 2.09 -14.75 -4.36
C ASP A 168 1.46 -13.85 -5.43
N TYR A 169 2.30 -13.10 -6.13
CA TYR A 169 1.90 -12.21 -7.23
C TYR A 169 0.85 -11.19 -6.82
N VAL A 170 1.18 -10.42 -5.79
CA VAL A 170 0.31 -9.38 -5.23
C VAL A 170 0.81 -8.00 -5.66
N THR A 171 -0.10 -7.11 -6.01
CA THR A 171 0.17 -5.67 -6.18
C THR A 171 -0.73 -4.85 -5.28
N VAL A 172 -0.11 -3.97 -4.50
CA VAL A 172 -0.76 -3.00 -3.61
C VAL A 172 -0.41 -1.61 -4.16
N SER A 173 -1.38 -0.89 -4.70
CA SER A 173 -1.11 0.36 -5.43
C SER A 173 -2.12 1.46 -5.15
N TRP A 174 -1.65 2.70 -5.15
CA TRP A 174 -2.49 3.88 -5.02
C TRP A 174 -3.42 3.89 -3.80
N ASN A 175 -3.09 3.14 -2.74
CA ASN A 175 -3.88 3.14 -1.51
C ASN A 175 -3.44 4.29 -0.60
N TYR A 176 -4.35 4.74 0.26
CA TYR A 176 -4.08 5.67 1.34
C TYR A 176 -4.22 4.96 2.69
N PHE A 177 -3.09 4.83 3.39
CA PHE A 177 -2.97 4.26 4.72
C PHE A 177 -2.71 5.38 5.71
N HIS A 178 -3.51 5.50 6.77
CA HIS A 178 -3.28 6.56 7.74
C HIS A 178 -3.77 6.23 9.14
N ASP A 179 -3.24 6.96 10.12
CA ASP A 179 -3.64 6.89 11.52
C ASP A 179 -3.70 5.45 12.05
N HIS A 180 -2.64 4.67 11.86
CA HIS A 180 -2.63 3.26 12.24
C HIS A 180 -1.26 2.83 12.76
N TRP A 181 -1.23 1.80 13.63
CA TRP A 181 0.03 1.40 14.26
C TRP A 181 0.86 0.44 13.40
N LYS A 182 0.30 -0.71 12.97
CA LYS A 182 1.01 -1.77 12.23
C LYS A 182 0.37 -1.97 10.84
N SER A 183 0.88 -1.32 9.80
CA SER A 183 0.15 -1.23 8.52
C SER A 183 0.17 -2.52 7.70
N SER A 184 1.31 -2.93 7.14
CA SER A 184 1.36 -4.04 6.19
C SER A 184 2.47 -5.03 6.49
N LEU A 185 2.10 -6.31 6.62
CA LEU A 185 3.01 -7.41 6.87
C LEU A 185 3.04 -8.37 5.67
N VAL A 186 4.24 -8.80 5.28
CA VAL A 186 4.48 -9.86 4.29
C VAL A 186 5.24 -11.00 4.98
N GLY A 187 4.60 -12.18 5.11
CA GLY A 187 5.15 -13.29 5.90
C GLY A 187 4.88 -13.16 7.40
N ASN A 188 3.98 -13.99 7.93
CA ASN A 188 3.45 -13.85 9.30
C ASN A 188 4.36 -14.31 10.42
N SER A 189 5.37 -15.13 10.16
CA SER A 189 6.25 -15.68 11.18
C SER A 189 7.64 -16.00 10.62
N ASP A 190 8.69 -15.76 11.40
CA ASP A 190 10.06 -16.19 11.11
C ASP A 190 10.24 -17.73 11.10
N ALA A 191 9.27 -18.46 11.66
CA ALA A 191 9.21 -19.92 11.59
C ALA A 191 8.61 -20.48 10.29
N ASN A 192 8.08 -19.63 9.39
CA ASN A 192 7.40 -20.06 8.17
C ASN A 192 8.32 -20.18 6.94
N GLY A 193 9.63 -20.17 7.12
CA GLY A 193 10.59 -20.17 6.00
C GLY A 193 10.41 -21.33 5.02
N ASP A 194 10.03 -22.53 5.48
CA ASP A 194 9.79 -23.70 4.62
C ASP A 194 8.56 -23.52 3.70
N GLU A 195 7.57 -22.75 4.13
CA GLU A 195 6.35 -22.46 3.36
C GLU A 195 6.52 -21.22 2.46
N ASP A 196 7.14 -20.16 3.00
CA ASP A 196 7.12 -18.84 2.39
C ASP A 196 8.28 -18.60 1.39
N THR A 197 9.42 -19.29 1.55
CA THR A 197 10.57 -19.12 0.66
C THR A 197 10.22 -19.51 -0.78
N GLY A 198 10.49 -18.59 -1.73
CA GLY A 198 10.14 -18.76 -3.15
C GLY A 198 8.73 -18.29 -3.51
N HIS A 199 8.02 -17.72 -2.55
CA HIS A 199 6.74 -17.04 -2.69
C HIS A 199 6.84 -15.58 -2.22
N LEU A 200 5.71 -14.95 -1.92
CA LEU A 200 5.61 -13.59 -1.39
C LEU A 200 6.24 -12.54 -2.32
N HIS A 201 6.02 -12.68 -3.64
CA HIS A 201 6.37 -11.67 -4.62
C HIS A 201 5.32 -10.56 -4.61
N VAL A 202 5.68 -9.40 -4.06
CA VAL A 202 4.74 -8.30 -3.82
C VAL A 202 5.27 -6.99 -4.39
N THR A 203 4.40 -6.25 -5.06
CA THR A 203 4.68 -4.88 -5.52
C THR A 203 3.89 -3.88 -4.69
N TYR A 204 4.58 -2.86 -4.18
CA TYR A 204 3.96 -1.68 -3.57
C TYR A 204 4.32 -0.45 -4.38
N HIS A 205 3.35 0.23 -4.97
CA HIS A 205 3.64 1.45 -5.71
C HIS A 205 2.59 2.54 -5.56
N HIS A 206 3.05 3.78 -5.54
CA HIS A 206 2.21 4.96 -5.46
C HIS A 206 1.24 4.98 -4.26
N ASN A 207 1.57 4.24 -3.20
CA ASN A 207 0.80 4.29 -1.97
C ASN A 207 1.20 5.51 -1.13
N HIS A 208 0.25 6.04 -0.39
CA HIS A 208 0.43 7.09 0.58
C HIS A 208 0.29 6.51 1.99
N TRP A 209 1.33 6.60 2.80
CA TRP A 209 1.28 6.33 4.24
C TRP A 209 1.41 7.64 5.00
N ASP A 210 0.57 7.87 6.02
CA ASP A 210 0.54 9.09 6.81
C ASP A 210 0.20 8.81 8.27
N ASN A 211 1.03 9.29 9.21
CA ASN A 211 0.84 9.08 10.64
C ASN A 211 0.74 7.60 11.04
N MET A 212 1.83 6.87 10.84
CA MET A 212 1.91 5.42 11.05
C MET A 212 2.83 5.08 12.22
N GLY A 213 2.53 4.03 12.96
CA GLY A 213 3.46 3.49 13.95
C GLY A 213 4.65 2.83 13.26
N THR A 214 4.38 1.79 12.47
CA THR A 214 5.39 0.99 11.75
C THR A 214 4.77 0.25 10.56
N ARG A 215 5.58 -0.54 9.84
CA ARG A 215 5.15 -1.44 8.75
C ARG A 215 4.49 -0.73 7.57
N GLY A 216 5.13 0.32 7.03
CA GLY A 216 4.84 0.77 5.67
C GLY A 216 5.08 -0.34 4.63
N ASN A 217 5.95 -1.26 4.95
CA ASN A 217 6.08 -2.66 4.53
C ASN A 217 7.01 -3.35 5.53
N ALA A 218 6.58 -4.43 6.17
CA ALA A 218 7.47 -5.31 6.94
C ALA A 218 7.46 -6.69 6.30
N GLY A 219 8.64 -7.21 5.90
CA GLY A 219 8.72 -8.41 5.08
C GLY A 219 9.62 -9.50 5.63
N ARG A 220 9.22 -10.78 5.41
CA ARG A 220 9.98 -12.00 5.64
C ARG A 220 9.95 -12.88 4.39
N PHE A 221 11.07 -13.51 4.04
CA PHE A 221 11.28 -14.57 3.02
C PHE A 221 10.98 -14.21 1.56
N GLY A 222 10.23 -13.13 1.30
CA GLY A 222 9.74 -12.79 -0.04
C GLY A 222 10.65 -11.84 -0.82
N HIS A 223 10.14 -11.37 -1.94
CA HIS A 223 10.73 -10.33 -2.78
C HIS A 223 9.73 -9.20 -2.95
N GLN A 224 9.98 -8.05 -2.33
CA GLN A 224 9.09 -6.91 -2.46
C GLN A 224 9.76 -5.78 -3.24
N HIS A 225 9.06 -5.29 -4.26
CA HIS A 225 9.43 -4.11 -5.03
C HIS A 225 8.59 -2.91 -4.56
N LEU A 226 9.25 -1.90 -4.01
CA LEU A 226 8.62 -0.70 -3.47
C LEU A 226 9.06 0.51 -4.28
N TYR A 227 8.15 1.11 -5.07
CA TYR A 227 8.53 2.25 -5.91
C TYR A 227 7.49 3.37 -5.97
N SER A 228 7.97 4.58 -6.10
CA SER A 228 7.16 5.81 -6.22
C SER A 228 6.10 5.94 -5.12
N ASN A 229 6.37 5.43 -3.92
CA ASN A 229 5.50 5.60 -2.75
C ASN A 229 5.84 6.89 -2.00
N PHE A 230 4.88 7.39 -1.24
CA PHE A 230 5.04 8.52 -0.33
C PHE A 230 4.79 8.09 1.11
N TYR A 231 5.78 8.28 1.97
CA TYR A 231 5.77 7.96 3.39
C TYR A 231 5.90 9.24 4.22
N ASN A 232 4.98 9.46 5.14
CA ASN A 232 4.98 10.63 6.01
C ASN A 232 4.68 10.24 7.46
N ASP A 233 5.49 10.74 8.40
CA ASP A 233 5.31 10.57 9.84
C ASP A 233 5.17 9.09 10.29
N PHE A 234 6.30 8.40 10.44
CA PHE A 234 6.38 7.09 11.07
C PHE A 234 6.98 7.19 12.47
N HIS A 235 6.42 6.48 13.44
CA HIS A 235 6.98 6.47 14.80
C HIS A 235 8.22 5.59 14.91
N TYR A 236 8.35 4.57 14.05
CA TYR A 236 9.47 3.61 14.00
C TYR A 236 9.95 3.43 12.56
N GLN A 237 10.16 2.18 12.12
CA GLN A 237 10.61 1.90 10.76
C GLN A 237 9.43 1.99 9.75
N ALA A 238 9.66 2.67 8.63
CA ALA A 238 8.70 2.65 7.53
C ALA A 238 8.80 1.34 6.74
N ILE A 239 10.01 0.95 6.29
CA ILE A 239 10.26 -0.32 5.59
C ILE A 239 11.17 -1.17 6.45
N HIS A 240 10.74 -2.41 6.77
CA HIS A 240 11.53 -3.35 7.57
C HIS A 240 11.67 -4.69 6.86
N SER A 241 12.87 -5.00 6.37
CA SER A 241 13.21 -6.27 5.72
C SER A 241 13.97 -7.17 6.70
N ARG A 242 13.44 -8.36 7.00
CA ARG A 242 14.02 -9.30 7.96
C ARG A 242 13.79 -10.75 7.52
N SER A 243 14.35 -11.74 8.22
CA SER A 243 14.18 -13.17 7.95
C SER A 243 14.42 -13.53 6.48
N ASN A 244 15.59 -13.16 5.94
CA ASN A 244 15.98 -13.38 4.54
C ASN A 244 15.08 -12.73 3.48
N ASN A 245 14.23 -11.81 3.84
CA ASN A 245 13.44 -11.05 2.88
C ASN A 245 14.32 -10.16 2.03
N GLN A 246 13.93 -9.90 0.79
CA GLN A 246 14.62 -8.99 -0.11
C GLN A 246 13.71 -7.85 -0.57
N VAL A 247 14.16 -6.62 -0.44
CA VAL A 247 13.44 -5.46 -0.95
C VAL A 247 14.26 -4.72 -2.01
N LEU A 248 13.60 -4.32 -3.09
CA LEU A 248 14.10 -3.35 -4.06
C LEU A 248 13.33 -2.04 -3.84
N VAL A 249 14.04 -0.96 -3.53
CA VAL A 249 13.46 0.33 -3.10
C VAL A 249 13.86 1.42 -4.08
N GLU A 250 12.90 2.03 -4.80
CA GLU A 250 13.16 2.94 -5.91
C GLU A 250 12.20 4.13 -5.95
N GLY A 251 12.74 5.32 -6.12
CA GLY A 251 11.92 6.52 -6.38
C GLY A 251 10.90 6.86 -5.29
N ASN A 252 11.11 6.41 -4.06
CA ASN A 252 10.21 6.70 -2.94
C ASN A 252 10.59 8.03 -2.27
N VAL A 253 9.61 8.67 -1.64
CA VAL A 253 9.77 9.93 -0.92
C VAL A 253 9.33 9.77 0.53
N PHE A 254 10.20 10.19 1.46
CA PHE A 254 9.95 10.16 2.89
C PHE A 254 9.93 11.58 3.46
N ARG A 255 8.95 11.89 4.32
CA ARG A 255 8.75 13.18 4.96
C ARG A 255 8.34 13.02 6.43
N GLY A 256 8.19 14.17 7.07
CA GLY A 256 7.77 14.24 8.46
C GLY A 256 8.80 13.71 9.44
N ASP A 257 8.34 13.30 10.61
CA ASP A 257 9.19 12.77 11.69
C ASP A 257 9.29 11.23 11.57
N THR A 258 10.07 10.78 10.58
CA THR A 258 10.31 9.35 10.33
C THR A 258 11.73 9.01 10.79
N PRO A 259 11.93 8.26 11.90
CA PRO A 259 13.25 7.91 12.40
C PRO A 259 14.04 7.05 11.41
N GLU A 260 13.42 6.02 10.84
CA GLU A 260 14.07 5.05 9.96
C GLU A 260 13.21 4.74 8.74
N ALA A 261 13.65 5.18 7.55
CA ALA A 261 12.96 4.94 6.29
C ALA A 261 13.03 3.47 5.90
N LEU A 262 14.18 2.84 6.12
CA LEU A 262 14.47 1.47 5.71
C LEU A 262 15.44 0.82 6.68
N SER A 263 15.09 -0.37 7.18
CA SER A 263 15.96 -1.22 7.97
C SER A 263 16.00 -2.64 7.41
N THR A 264 17.21 -3.22 7.38
CA THR A 264 17.40 -4.66 7.17
C THR A 264 17.88 -5.37 8.44
N TYR A 265 18.08 -4.63 9.54
CA TYR A 265 18.47 -5.21 10.82
C TYR A 265 17.31 -5.98 11.45
N GLY A 266 17.53 -7.25 11.76
CA GLY A 266 16.47 -8.20 12.16
C GLY A 266 15.90 -8.00 13.56
N LEU A 267 16.24 -6.95 14.29
CA LEU A 267 15.64 -6.67 15.60
C LEU A 267 14.18 -6.24 15.45
N VAL A 268 13.29 -7.02 16.04
CA VAL A 268 11.84 -6.75 16.09
C VAL A 268 11.51 -6.26 17.49
N ILE A 269 11.24 -4.97 17.62
CA ILE A 269 10.87 -4.35 18.90
C ILE A 269 9.43 -4.68 19.30
N PRO A 270 9.05 -4.61 20.60
CA PRO A 270 7.70 -4.96 21.06
C PRO A 270 6.58 -4.17 20.35
N ASN A 271 6.83 -2.91 20.00
CA ASN A 271 5.85 -2.06 19.31
C ASN A 271 5.68 -2.40 17.81
N ASP A 272 6.58 -3.18 17.23
CA ASP A 272 6.48 -3.69 15.84
C ASP A 272 5.87 -5.10 15.78
N SER A 273 6.00 -5.88 16.85
CA SER A 273 5.44 -7.23 16.90
C SER A 273 5.07 -7.59 18.35
N PRO A 274 3.94 -8.26 18.59
CA PRO A 274 3.63 -8.78 19.90
C PRO A 274 4.72 -9.78 20.32
N ASN A 275 5.56 -9.41 21.26
CA ASN A 275 6.53 -10.30 21.88
C ASN A 275 6.66 -9.96 23.37
N THR A 276 7.20 -10.89 24.17
CA THR A 276 7.34 -10.74 25.61
C THR A 276 8.70 -10.20 26.04
N SER A 277 9.64 -10.03 25.11
CA SER A 277 10.96 -9.47 25.37
C SER A 277 10.89 -7.94 25.40
N PRO A 278 11.20 -7.27 26.51
CA PRO A 278 11.18 -5.81 26.55
C PRO A 278 12.24 -5.15 25.65
N ASP A 279 13.30 -5.89 25.31
CA ASP A 279 14.38 -5.43 24.43
C ASP A 279 14.14 -5.81 22.94
N GLY A 280 13.03 -6.49 22.64
CA GLY A 280 12.73 -7.06 21.34
C GLY A 280 13.31 -8.45 21.11
N ASP A 281 12.90 -9.10 20.04
CA ASP A 281 13.42 -10.37 19.57
C ASP A 281 14.21 -10.19 18.29
N TYR A 282 15.32 -10.94 18.13
CA TYR A 282 16.14 -10.86 16.95
C TYR A 282 15.78 -11.97 15.96
N GLU A 283 15.28 -11.56 14.81
CA GLU A 283 15.17 -12.39 13.61
C GLU A 283 16.46 -12.26 12.78
N ILE A 284 16.67 -13.13 11.80
CA ILE A 284 17.78 -12.98 10.85
C ILE A 284 17.58 -11.69 10.04
N ASP A 285 18.66 -10.96 9.77
CA ASP A 285 18.62 -9.77 8.91
C ASP A 285 18.02 -10.08 7.53
N GLY A 286 17.31 -9.12 6.98
CA GLY A 286 16.90 -9.14 5.59
C GLY A 286 17.92 -8.46 4.68
N PHE A 287 17.53 -8.25 3.45
CA PHE A 287 18.35 -7.62 2.40
C PHE A 287 17.60 -6.44 1.78
N ALA A 288 18.35 -5.44 1.34
CA ALA A 288 17.80 -4.34 0.57
C ALA A 288 18.74 -3.91 -0.55
N ASN A 289 18.16 -3.60 -1.70
CA ASN A 289 18.83 -2.92 -2.80
C ASN A 289 18.14 -1.59 -3.07
N LEU A 290 18.94 -0.55 -3.26
CA LEU A 290 18.47 0.75 -3.71
C LEU A 290 18.68 0.83 -5.23
N GLY A 291 17.58 0.88 -5.98
CA GLY A 291 17.61 1.05 -7.42
C GLY A 291 17.70 2.54 -7.81
N ALA A 292 16.66 3.08 -8.46
CA ALA A 292 16.59 4.50 -8.76
C ALA A 292 16.57 5.35 -7.47
N GLU A 293 17.06 6.60 -7.57
CA GLU A 293 17.20 7.53 -6.45
C GLU A 293 15.91 7.64 -5.62
N ASN A 294 16.06 7.55 -4.29
CA ASN A 294 15.02 7.80 -3.31
C ASN A 294 15.30 9.13 -2.57
N ASP A 295 14.26 9.81 -2.11
CA ASP A 295 14.37 10.98 -1.24
C ASP A 295 13.96 10.59 0.20
N PHE A 296 14.95 10.21 0.99
CA PHE A 296 14.73 9.79 2.38
C PHE A 296 14.49 10.96 3.35
N GLY A 297 14.57 12.22 2.88
CA GLY A 297 14.44 13.40 3.74
C GLY A 297 15.47 13.39 4.89
N THR A 298 14.96 13.39 6.13
CA THR A 298 15.77 13.28 7.36
C THR A 298 15.80 11.87 7.95
N ALA A 299 15.06 10.92 7.36
CA ALA A 299 14.94 9.56 7.89
C ALA A 299 16.24 8.75 7.71
N GLY A 300 16.56 7.93 8.70
CA GLY A 300 17.71 7.02 8.67
C GLY A 300 17.52 5.87 7.67
N VAL A 301 18.64 5.35 7.17
CA VAL A 301 18.67 4.13 6.36
C VAL A 301 19.70 3.18 6.98
N ASN A 302 19.27 1.99 7.35
CA ASN A 302 20.06 0.98 8.04
C ASN A 302 20.09 -0.33 7.23
N ILE A 303 20.94 -0.39 6.19
CA ILE A 303 21.12 -1.58 5.38
C ILE A 303 22.33 -2.36 5.91
N THR A 304 22.10 -3.47 6.57
CA THR A 304 23.11 -4.39 7.08
C THR A 304 23.55 -5.41 6.02
N GLN A 305 22.65 -5.74 5.09
CA GLN A 305 22.91 -6.70 4.01
C GLN A 305 22.31 -6.23 2.67
N VAL A 306 23.07 -6.45 1.61
CA VAL A 306 22.64 -6.20 0.22
C VAL A 306 22.37 -7.55 -0.45
N GLY A 307 21.19 -7.68 -1.08
CA GLY A 307 20.77 -8.92 -1.73
C GLY A 307 21.04 -8.96 -3.25
N ASP A 308 20.48 -9.95 -3.90
CA ASP A 308 20.56 -10.14 -5.34
C ASP A 308 19.29 -9.70 -6.11
N PHE A 309 18.23 -9.29 -5.40
CA PHE A 309 17.04 -8.69 -6.00
C PHE A 309 17.32 -7.24 -6.39
N THR A 310 17.97 -7.04 -7.54
CA THR A 310 18.46 -5.74 -8.04
C THR A 310 17.60 -5.13 -9.13
N GLU A 311 16.68 -5.91 -9.72
CA GLU A 311 15.74 -5.46 -10.75
C GLU A 311 14.41 -6.22 -10.64
N ALA A 312 13.30 -5.55 -10.91
CA ALA A 312 11.99 -6.20 -10.96
C ALA A 312 11.81 -6.97 -12.28
N PRO A 313 11.19 -8.17 -12.26
CA PRO A 313 11.07 -9.01 -13.47
C PRO A 313 9.89 -8.61 -14.38
N TYR A 314 9.46 -7.36 -14.32
CA TYR A 314 8.33 -6.81 -15.08
C TYR A 314 8.59 -5.36 -15.48
N ALA A 315 7.82 -4.89 -16.46
CA ALA A 315 7.85 -3.49 -16.86
C ALA A 315 7.06 -2.61 -15.87
N TYR A 316 7.59 -1.46 -15.48
CA TYR A 316 6.96 -0.48 -14.61
C TYR A 316 7.39 0.94 -14.95
N THR A 317 6.69 1.93 -14.40
CA THR A 317 6.97 3.33 -14.67
C THR A 317 7.22 4.09 -13.35
N LEU A 318 8.42 4.64 -13.20
CA LEU A 318 8.73 5.53 -12.09
C LEU A 318 8.13 6.93 -12.33
N THR A 319 7.42 7.43 -11.33
CA THR A 319 7.09 8.86 -11.29
C THR A 319 8.37 9.65 -11.03
N PRO A 320 8.62 10.77 -11.73
CA PRO A 320 9.77 11.63 -11.44
C PRO A 320 9.81 11.97 -9.94
N LEU A 321 10.95 11.73 -9.28
CA LEU A 321 11.10 11.79 -7.83
C LEU A 321 10.54 13.09 -7.21
N ALA A 322 10.81 14.24 -7.82
CA ALA A 322 10.33 15.53 -7.37
C ALA A 322 8.79 15.70 -7.45
N SER A 323 8.09 14.80 -8.13
CA SER A 323 6.63 14.84 -8.31
C SER A 323 5.90 13.77 -7.50
N VAL A 324 6.60 12.80 -6.90
CA VAL A 324 6.00 11.66 -6.21
C VAL A 324 5.06 12.11 -5.11
N GLU A 325 5.50 12.99 -4.22
CA GLU A 325 4.67 13.49 -3.11
C GLU A 325 3.36 14.11 -3.62
N GLU A 326 3.44 15.04 -4.58
CA GLU A 326 2.26 15.73 -5.12
C GLU A 326 1.32 14.76 -5.83
N VAL A 327 1.85 13.89 -6.69
CA VAL A 327 1.09 12.93 -7.49
C VAL A 327 0.40 11.91 -6.59
N VAL A 328 1.10 11.35 -5.62
CA VAL A 328 0.56 10.33 -4.72
C VAL A 328 -0.51 10.93 -3.80
N LYS A 329 -0.27 12.08 -3.18
CA LYS A 329 -1.29 12.78 -2.37
C LYS A 329 -2.55 13.12 -3.16
N ALA A 330 -2.40 13.49 -4.42
CA ALA A 330 -3.55 13.84 -5.27
C ALA A 330 -4.37 12.63 -5.71
N SER A 331 -3.73 11.46 -5.86
CA SER A 331 -4.30 10.33 -6.59
C SER A 331 -4.53 9.07 -5.75
N ALA A 332 -3.80 8.86 -4.65
CA ALA A 332 -3.99 7.71 -3.78
C ALA A 332 -5.28 7.79 -2.97
N GLY A 333 -5.83 6.62 -2.61
CA GLY A 333 -7.03 6.50 -1.81
C GLY A 333 -8.33 6.38 -2.61
N ARG A 334 -9.42 6.16 -1.88
CA ARG A 334 -10.76 6.01 -2.47
C ARG A 334 -11.27 7.30 -3.14
N GLY A 335 -12.24 7.15 -4.05
CA GLY A 335 -12.87 8.28 -4.76
C GLY A 335 -12.00 8.92 -5.84
N LYS A 336 -10.90 8.31 -6.21
CA LYS A 336 -9.96 8.80 -7.23
C LYS A 336 -10.17 8.15 -8.60
N ILE A 337 -10.71 6.96 -8.62
CA ILE A 337 -11.14 6.22 -9.81
C ILE A 337 -12.67 6.22 -9.88
N CYS A 338 -13.25 6.25 -11.09
CA CYS A 338 -14.70 6.26 -11.34
C CYS A 338 -15.16 4.93 -11.89
#